data_d0a26e70d78d1b996f10721e8d03341c
#
_entry.id   d0a26e70d78d1b996f10721e8d03341c
#
_cell.length_a   1.000
_cell.length_b   1.000
_cell.length_c   1.000
_cell.angle_alpha   90.00
_cell.angle_beta   90.00
_cell.angle_gamma   90.00
#
_symmetry.space_group_name_H-M   'P 1'
#
loop_
_entity.id
_entity.type
_entity.pdbx_description
1 polymer ?
#
loop_
_entity_poly.entity_id
_entity_poly.type
_entity_poly.pdbx_seq_one_letter_code
_entity_poly.pdbx_strand_id
1 'polypeptide(L)'
;MKAPANCRLIGRWRIFAADLWDRDYLDLCGPATLTVTARGGEIAFDAMEASLEVEYARDSIALHWAGSEEGDQVDGEGTAELLDDGTIEIEFAYRNGDEAVLKAKRMTSSTAC
;
A
#
# COMPACT_ATOMS: atom_id res chain seq x y z
N MET A 1 2.59 13.88 -11.18
CA MET A 1 2.18 15.00 -10.31
C MET A 1 2.94 14.93 -9.01
N LYS A 2 3.22 16.08 -8.44
CA LYS A 2 4.02 16.17 -7.24
C LYS A 2 3.13 16.11 -6.01
N ALA A 3 3.54 15.37 -4.98
CA ALA A 3 2.80 15.32 -3.74
C ALA A 3 2.77 16.69 -3.06
N PRO A 4 1.67 17.04 -2.39
CA PRO A 4 1.67 18.22 -1.53
C PRO A 4 2.63 17.98 -0.36
N ALA A 5 3.26 19.05 0.11
CA ALA A 5 4.25 18.94 1.18
C ALA A 5 3.65 18.41 2.48
N ASN A 6 2.35 18.50 2.65
CA ASN A 6 1.68 18.10 3.88
C ASN A 6 0.96 16.75 3.77
N CYS A 7 1.23 15.96 2.73
CA CYS A 7 0.64 14.63 2.65
C CYS A 7 1.24 13.73 3.73
N ARG A 8 0.42 13.26 4.63
CA ARG A 8 0.87 12.50 5.80
C ARG A 8 1.09 11.02 5.53
N LEU A 9 0.76 10.55 4.33
CA LEU A 9 0.95 9.15 3.95
C LEU A 9 2.29 8.90 3.26
N ILE A 10 3.07 9.91 2.98
CA ILE A 10 4.41 9.71 2.42
C ILE A 10 5.29 9.00 3.44
N GLY A 11 5.92 7.90 3.04
CA GLY A 11 6.77 7.10 3.91
C GLY A 11 6.59 5.62 3.63
N ARG A 12 7.12 4.80 4.52
CA ARG A 12 7.02 3.35 4.41
C ARG A 12 6.08 2.81 5.48
N TRP A 13 5.25 1.87 5.07
CA TRP A 13 4.21 1.29 5.91
C TRP A 13 4.33 -0.22 5.87
N ARG A 14 4.20 -0.85 7.02
CA ARG A 14 4.15 -2.30 7.14
C ARG A 14 2.70 -2.75 7.15
N ILE A 15 2.32 -3.56 6.18
CA ILE A 15 0.98 -4.14 6.12
C ILE A 15 0.96 -5.29 7.13
N PHE A 16 0.09 -5.21 8.11
CA PHE A 16 0.05 -6.19 9.20
C PHE A 16 -1.26 -6.97 9.27
N ALA A 17 -2.26 -6.60 8.49
CA ALA A 17 -3.55 -7.28 8.50
C ALA A 17 -4.27 -7.09 7.18
N ALA A 18 -5.10 -8.05 6.85
CA ALA A 18 -5.97 -8.00 5.68
C ALA A 18 -7.24 -8.79 6.00
N ASP A 19 -8.34 -8.41 5.37
CA ASP A 19 -9.61 -9.11 5.59
C ASP A 19 -9.71 -10.42 4.81
N LEU A 20 -8.92 -10.59 3.73
CA LEU A 20 -8.94 -11.78 2.90
C LEU A 20 -7.81 -12.76 3.19
N TRP A 21 -6.73 -12.33 3.82
CA TRP A 21 -5.53 -13.15 3.96
C TRP A 21 -4.98 -13.10 5.38
N ASP A 22 -4.39 -14.24 5.81
CA ASP A 22 -3.64 -14.31 7.06
C ASP A 22 -2.36 -13.50 6.96
N ARG A 23 -1.82 -13.12 8.11
CA ARG A 23 -0.54 -12.44 8.18
C ARG A 23 0.58 -13.26 7.51
N ASP A 24 0.61 -14.56 7.74
CA ASP A 24 1.63 -15.43 7.16
C ASP A 24 1.56 -15.40 5.64
N TYR A 25 0.35 -15.36 5.10
CA TYR A 25 0.14 -15.31 3.67
C TYR A 25 0.63 -13.97 3.09
N LEU A 26 0.36 -12.87 3.80
CA LEU A 26 0.80 -11.55 3.35
C LEU A 26 2.32 -11.49 3.22
N ASP A 27 3.05 -12.16 4.11
CA ASP A 27 4.50 -12.11 4.16
C ASP A 27 5.16 -13.25 3.41
N LEU A 28 4.44 -13.95 2.56
CA LEU A 28 4.91 -15.17 1.89
C LEU A 28 6.24 -14.98 1.14
N CYS A 29 6.39 -13.89 0.43
CA CYS A 29 7.58 -13.60 -0.38
C CYS A 29 8.44 -12.48 0.23
N GLY A 30 8.23 -12.19 1.49
CA GLY A 30 8.93 -11.13 2.21
C GLY A 30 7.95 -10.23 2.92
N PRO A 31 8.43 -9.21 3.64
CA PRO A 31 7.54 -8.34 4.39
C PRO A 31 6.54 -7.62 3.49
N ALA A 32 5.28 -7.62 3.88
CA ALA A 32 4.24 -6.90 3.18
C ALA A 32 4.38 -5.41 3.48
N THR A 33 4.58 -4.60 2.46
CA THR A 33 4.86 -3.17 2.63
C THR A 33 4.14 -2.31 1.61
N LEU A 34 3.87 -1.08 2.00
CA LEU A 34 3.44 -0.01 1.12
C LEU A 34 4.44 1.13 1.28
N THR A 35 5.01 1.59 0.18
CA THR A 35 5.91 2.74 0.19
C THR A 35 5.29 3.84 -0.66
N VAL A 36 5.12 5.02 -0.06
CA VAL A 36 4.55 6.19 -0.75
C VAL A 36 5.63 7.25 -0.82
N THR A 37 5.92 7.72 -2.03
CA THR A 37 6.92 8.77 -2.25
C THR A 37 6.24 9.99 -2.84
N ALA A 38 7.00 11.06 -3.06
CA ALA A 38 6.46 12.27 -3.67
C ALA A 38 6.07 12.08 -5.14
N ARG A 39 6.41 10.93 -5.74
CA ARG A 39 6.18 10.67 -7.17
C ARG A 39 5.48 9.35 -7.45
N GLY A 40 4.81 8.79 -6.46
CA GLY A 40 4.14 7.52 -6.62
C GLY A 40 4.49 6.58 -5.50
N GLY A 41 4.76 5.32 -5.81
CA GLY A 41 5.13 4.38 -4.76
C GLY A 41 5.14 2.95 -5.24
N GLU A 42 5.17 2.06 -4.27
CA GLU A 42 5.18 0.62 -4.50
C GLU A 42 4.40 -0.08 -3.40
N ILE A 43 3.77 -1.19 -3.75
CA ILE A 43 3.12 -2.05 -2.77
C ILE A 43 3.55 -3.49 -3.07
N ALA A 44 3.79 -4.26 -2.01
CA ALA A 44 4.14 -5.66 -2.13
C ALA A 44 3.53 -6.44 -0.98
N PHE A 45 2.84 -7.52 -1.30
CA PHE A 45 2.34 -8.47 -0.31
C PHE A 45 2.07 -9.80 -1.01
N ASP A 46 2.15 -10.89 -0.25
CA ASP A 46 2.01 -12.22 -0.82
C ASP A 46 3.03 -12.39 -1.95
N ALA A 47 2.63 -12.87 -3.11
CA ALA A 47 3.49 -13.00 -4.28
C ALA A 47 3.30 -11.85 -5.26
N MET A 48 2.68 -10.75 -4.84
CA MET A 48 2.34 -9.62 -5.69
C MET A 48 3.27 -8.43 -5.42
N GLU A 49 3.74 -7.80 -6.47
CA GLU A 49 4.48 -6.54 -6.41
C GLU A 49 3.93 -5.61 -7.47
N ALA A 50 3.71 -4.36 -7.10
CA ALA A 50 3.13 -3.39 -8.02
C ALA A 50 3.70 -2.00 -7.80
N SER A 51 3.75 -1.24 -8.89
CA SER A 51 4.07 0.18 -8.85
C SER A 51 2.77 0.97 -8.76
N LEU A 52 2.85 2.12 -8.13
CA LEU A 52 1.68 2.95 -7.85
C LEU A 52 1.77 4.29 -8.56
N GLU A 53 0.66 4.71 -9.13
CA GLU A 53 0.41 6.10 -9.47
C GLU A 53 -0.51 6.66 -8.39
N VAL A 54 -0.15 7.77 -7.80
CA VAL A 54 -0.79 8.26 -6.59
C VAL A 54 -1.35 9.66 -6.79
N GLU A 55 -2.60 9.86 -6.35
CA GLU A 55 -3.20 11.18 -6.18
C GLU A 55 -3.22 11.47 -4.70
N TYR A 56 -2.67 12.61 -4.32
CA TYR A 56 -2.37 12.92 -2.93
C TYR A 56 -3.40 13.86 -2.32
N ALA A 57 -3.78 13.56 -1.09
CA ALA A 57 -4.49 14.49 -0.23
C ALA A 57 -3.72 14.55 1.09
N ARG A 58 -4.19 15.31 2.04
CA ARG A 58 -3.49 15.48 3.30
C ARG A 58 -3.39 14.18 4.10
N ASP A 59 -4.50 13.50 4.28
CA ASP A 59 -4.61 12.31 5.12
C ASP A 59 -5.08 11.08 4.35
N SER A 60 -5.07 11.15 3.03
CA SER A 60 -5.48 10.02 2.20
C SER A 60 -4.79 10.09 0.85
N ILE A 61 -4.81 8.96 0.16
CA ILE A 61 -4.34 8.89 -1.22
C ILE A 61 -5.29 8.01 -2.02
N ALA A 62 -5.41 8.33 -3.30
CA ALA A 62 -6.02 7.44 -4.27
C ALA A 62 -4.90 6.88 -5.13
N LEU A 63 -4.98 5.61 -5.47
CA LEU A 63 -3.91 4.97 -6.22
C LEU A 63 -4.43 4.12 -7.35
N HIS A 64 -3.62 4.09 -8.41
CA HIS A 64 -3.74 3.12 -9.50
C HIS A 64 -2.48 2.28 -9.45
N TRP A 65 -2.62 0.99 -9.47
CA TRP A 65 -1.47 0.11 -9.34
C TRP A 65 -1.41 -0.87 -10.49
N ALA A 66 -0.19 -1.24 -10.87
CA ALA A 66 0.04 -2.23 -11.89
C ALA A 66 1.32 -2.98 -11.55
N GLY A 67 1.29 -4.28 -11.68
CA GLY A 67 2.42 -5.10 -11.33
C GLY A 67 2.24 -6.54 -11.75
N SER A 68 2.81 -7.45 -10.97
CA SER A 68 2.73 -8.87 -11.26
C SER A 68 2.42 -9.66 -10.00
N GLU A 69 1.73 -10.77 -10.19
CA GLU A 69 1.44 -11.71 -9.12
C GLU A 69 1.69 -13.11 -9.68
N GLU A 70 2.69 -13.78 -9.12
CA GLU A 70 3.11 -15.12 -9.56
C GLU A 70 3.37 -15.21 -11.08
N GLY A 71 3.92 -14.13 -11.64
CA GLY A 71 4.24 -14.08 -13.06
C GLY A 71 3.15 -13.53 -13.95
N ASP A 72 1.93 -13.37 -13.44
CA ASP A 72 0.82 -12.81 -14.21
C ASP A 72 0.74 -11.31 -14.01
N GLN A 73 0.43 -10.58 -15.07
CA GLN A 73 0.22 -9.14 -14.96
C GLN A 73 -1.11 -8.86 -14.30
N VAL A 74 -1.09 -7.99 -13.29
CA VAL A 74 -2.29 -7.58 -12.56
C VAL A 74 -2.30 -6.08 -12.41
N ASP A 75 -3.48 -5.50 -12.31
CA ASP A 75 -3.63 -4.08 -12.06
C ASP A 75 -4.97 -3.79 -11.39
N GLY A 76 -5.12 -2.57 -10.94
CA GLY A 76 -6.34 -2.15 -10.29
C GLY A 76 -6.20 -0.76 -9.72
N GLU A 77 -7.03 -0.48 -8.74
CA GLU A 77 -7.02 0.83 -8.08
C GLU A 77 -7.33 0.65 -6.60
N GLY A 78 -7.23 1.73 -5.87
CA GLY A 78 -7.52 1.68 -4.45
C GLY A 78 -7.38 3.03 -3.80
N THR A 79 -7.58 3.03 -2.49
CA THR A 79 -7.40 4.22 -1.67
C THR A 79 -6.73 3.82 -0.36
N ALA A 80 -6.06 4.77 0.26
CA ALA A 80 -5.54 4.57 1.60
C ALA A 80 -5.86 5.80 2.43
N GLU A 81 -6.27 5.58 3.67
CA GLU A 81 -6.70 6.66 4.55
C GLU A 81 -5.99 6.54 5.89
N LEU A 82 -5.51 7.67 6.40
CA LEU A 82 -4.88 7.72 7.72
C LEU A 82 -5.96 7.72 8.79
N LEU A 83 -5.83 6.81 9.74
CA LEU A 83 -6.78 6.66 10.84
C LEU A 83 -6.28 7.41 12.09
N ASP A 84 -7.17 7.58 13.05
CA ASP A 84 -6.86 8.35 14.28
C ASP A 84 -5.73 7.75 15.11
N ASP A 85 -5.51 6.44 15.00
CA ASP A 85 -4.46 5.76 15.76
C ASP A 85 -3.09 5.79 15.07
N GLY A 86 -2.99 6.47 13.93
CA GLY A 86 -1.74 6.55 13.18
C GLY A 86 -1.51 5.42 12.19
N THR A 87 -2.40 4.46 12.11
CA THR A 87 -2.35 3.42 11.07
C THR A 87 -3.07 3.90 9.83
N ILE A 88 -2.94 3.16 8.75
CA ILE A 88 -3.71 3.44 7.53
C ILE A 88 -4.56 2.22 7.18
N GLU A 89 -5.71 2.50 6.58
CA GLU A 89 -6.58 1.49 6.01
C GLU A 89 -6.51 1.62 4.49
N ILE A 90 -6.22 0.52 3.82
CA ILE A 90 -6.04 0.48 2.38
C ILE A 90 -7.18 -0.33 1.79
N GLU A 91 -8.00 0.29 0.93
CA GLU A 91 -8.97 -0.44 0.13
C GLU A 91 -8.31 -0.74 -1.19
N PHE A 92 -8.10 -2.00 -1.48
CA PHE A 92 -7.29 -2.44 -2.62
C PHE A 92 -8.18 -3.27 -3.53
N ALA A 93 -8.37 -2.80 -4.76
CA ALA A 93 -9.27 -3.44 -5.70
C ALA A 93 -8.50 -3.88 -6.95
N TYR A 94 -8.74 -5.11 -7.36
CA TYR A 94 -8.23 -5.67 -8.60
C TYR A 94 -9.19 -5.36 -9.74
N ARG A 95 -8.66 -5.23 -10.92
CA ARG A 95 -9.47 -4.97 -12.11
C ARG A 95 -10.53 -6.04 -12.33
N ASN A 96 -10.27 -7.28 -11.94
CA ASN A 96 -11.22 -8.38 -12.09
C ASN A 96 -12.39 -8.33 -11.11
N GLY A 97 -12.40 -7.36 -10.19
CA GLY A 97 -13.49 -7.17 -9.25
C GLY A 97 -13.21 -7.65 -7.84
N ASP A 98 -12.10 -8.32 -7.60
CA ASP A 98 -11.72 -8.70 -6.24
C ASP A 98 -11.30 -7.47 -5.45
N GLU A 99 -11.67 -7.43 -4.19
CA GLU A 99 -11.34 -6.32 -3.30
C GLU A 99 -10.85 -6.84 -1.96
N ALA A 100 -9.93 -6.11 -1.36
CA ALA A 100 -9.42 -6.44 -0.05
C ALA A 100 -9.23 -5.16 0.76
N VAL A 101 -9.40 -5.26 2.07
CA VAL A 101 -9.07 -4.17 2.99
C VAL A 101 -7.83 -4.58 3.76
N LEU A 102 -6.80 -3.77 3.66
CA LEU A 102 -5.51 -3.99 4.31
C LEU A 102 -5.30 -2.94 5.38
N LYS A 103 -4.57 -3.29 6.42
CA LYS A 103 -4.16 -2.32 7.42
C LYS A 103 -2.65 -2.31 7.54
N ALA A 104 -2.10 -1.11 7.69
CA ALA A 104 -0.66 -0.94 7.78
C ALA A 104 -0.31 0.09 8.85
N LYS A 105 0.88 -0.05 9.40
CA LYS A 105 1.41 0.90 10.38
C LYS A 105 2.73 1.45 9.86
N ARG A 106 3.05 2.67 10.28
CA ARG A 106 4.27 3.32 9.82
C ARG A 106 5.49 2.55 10.31
N MET A 107 6.41 2.33 9.39
CA MET A 107 7.70 1.75 9.74
C MET A 107 8.58 2.85 10.30
N THR A 108 9.11 2.61 11.48
CA THR A 108 10.08 3.54 12.05
C THR A 108 11.43 3.20 11.46
N SER A 109 12.05 4.19 10.88
CA SER A 109 13.35 3.99 10.23
C SER A 109 14.49 4.14 11.20
N SER A 110 14.19 4.23 12.37
CA SER A 110 15.23 4.54 13.31
C SER A 110 16.55 3.93 13.09
N THR A 111 16.28 3.71 12.87
CA THR A 111 16.98 3.26 12.73
C THR A 111 17.65 3.10 12.06
N ALA A 112 17.47 3.20 11.89
CA ALA A 112 17.82 3.05 11.28
C ALA A 112 18.26 3.17 10.72
N CYS A 113 18.32 3.36 10.76
CA CYS A 113 18.55 3.39 10.40
C CYS A 113 18.80 3.53 10.20
#